data_d01e5d86dc83fe570798135f5897fcae
#
_entry.id   d01e5d86dc83fe570798135f5897fcae
#
_cell.length_a   1.000
_cell.length_b   1.000
_cell.length_c   1.000
_cell.angle_alpha   90.00
_cell.angle_beta   90.00
_cell.angle_gamma   90.00
#
_symmetry.space_group_name_H-M   'P 1'
#
loop_
_entity.id
_entity.type
_entity.pdbx_description
1 polymer ?
#
loop_
_entity_poly.entity_id
_entity_poly.type
_entity_poly.pdbx_seq_one_letter_code
_entity_poly.pdbx_strand_id
1 'polypeptide(L)'
;MIELKEIYFNYKHSTILRDINLTIDSNEVIGIVGESGSGKTTLVRMMLGLLHPQQGKIYTNGLQLLPIFQHAYDSFNPKYTIQKSLEEPMQYYQNGKFAVVRDRAKSLMQHMHLDVNLLERYPDQLSGGQLQRFNMIRTLMLQPDMLICDEITASLDVIAEQRMIELLKGYHTKTNKGMIVISHDIAFLNQFVERIIVMNDGAVVDDFQREALFDEQRHPYTKQLLSIY
;
A
#
# COMPACT_ATOMS: atom_id res chain seq x y z
N MET A 1 1.19 10.85 -12.35
CA MET A 1 2.37 10.02 -12.68
C MET A 1 3.42 10.24 -11.62
N ILE A 2 3.99 9.17 -11.08
CA ILE A 2 5.15 9.16 -10.18
C ILE A 2 6.35 8.75 -11.03
N GLU A 3 7.48 9.44 -10.89
CA GLU A 3 8.70 9.13 -11.63
C GLU A 3 9.89 9.07 -10.68
N LEU A 4 10.63 7.97 -10.74
CA LEU A 4 11.87 7.72 -10.00
C LEU A 4 13.01 7.65 -11.02
N LYS A 5 14.08 8.44 -10.83
CA LYS A 5 15.23 8.50 -11.72
C LYS A 5 16.51 8.25 -10.96
N GLU A 6 17.23 7.21 -11.35
CA GLU A 6 18.58 6.87 -10.86
C GLU A 6 18.64 6.86 -9.32
N ILE A 7 17.68 6.21 -8.65
CA ILE A 7 17.62 6.21 -7.19
C ILE A 7 18.63 5.26 -6.59
N TYR A 8 19.51 5.82 -5.75
CA TYR A 8 20.46 5.08 -4.92
C TYR A 8 20.27 5.43 -3.45
N PHE A 9 20.38 4.40 -2.60
CA PHE A 9 20.29 4.58 -1.16
C PHE A 9 21.05 3.52 -0.37
N ASN A 10 21.77 4.00 0.67
CA ASN A 10 22.51 3.17 1.59
C ASN A 10 22.08 3.46 3.04
N TYR A 11 21.96 2.43 3.86
CA TYR A 11 21.98 2.58 5.31
C TYR A 11 23.40 2.32 5.81
N LYS A 12 24.09 3.36 6.32
CA LYS A 12 25.50 3.28 6.76
C LYS A 12 26.39 2.71 5.64
N HIS A 13 26.74 1.42 5.73
CA HIS A 13 27.62 0.73 4.79
C HIS A 13 26.90 -0.31 3.90
N SER A 14 25.57 -0.45 4.07
CA SER A 14 24.79 -1.42 3.28
C SER A 14 24.00 -0.71 2.20
N THR A 15 24.24 -1.07 0.95
CA THR A 15 23.45 -0.59 -0.19
C THR A 15 22.08 -1.25 -0.16
N ILE A 16 21.03 -0.43 -0.15
CA ILE A 16 19.63 -0.90 -0.08
C ILE A 16 18.92 -0.71 -1.41
N LEU A 17 19.19 0.39 -2.12
CA LEU A 17 18.63 0.61 -3.45
C LEU A 17 19.75 0.98 -4.42
N ARG A 18 19.67 0.41 -5.63
CA ARG A 18 20.65 0.57 -6.70
C ARG A 18 19.95 0.87 -8.01
N ASP A 19 20.21 2.04 -8.57
CA ASP A 19 19.76 2.46 -9.90
C ASP A 19 18.28 2.18 -10.18
N ILE A 20 17.39 2.58 -9.24
CA ILE A 20 15.96 2.40 -9.46
C ILE A 20 15.46 3.47 -10.43
N ASN A 21 14.94 3.01 -11.53
CA ASN A 21 14.27 3.81 -12.56
C ASN A 21 12.87 3.24 -12.77
N LEU A 22 11.82 4.02 -12.41
CA LEU A 22 10.42 3.59 -12.51
C LEU A 22 9.52 4.77 -12.89
N THR A 23 8.49 4.47 -13.67
CA THR A 23 7.39 5.39 -13.94
C THR A 23 6.08 4.67 -13.63
N ILE A 24 5.20 5.32 -12.86
CA ILE A 24 3.93 4.77 -12.40
C ILE A 24 2.83 5.78 -12.67
N ASP A 25 1.80 5.38 -13.38
CA ASP A 25 0.65 6.24 -13.65
C ASP A 25 -0.26 6.36 -12.44
N SER A 26 -0.93 7.51 -12.30
CA SER A 26 -1.74 7.81 -11.11
C SER A 26 -3.00 6.97 -10.97
N ASN A 27 -3.39 6.25 -11.99
CA ASN A 27 -4.55 5.33 -12.00
C ASN A 27 -4.16 3.86 -12.15
N GLU A 28 -2.87 3.54 -12.21
CA GLU A 28 -2.36 2.18 -12.38
C GLU A 28 -2.38 1.40 -11.07
N VAL A 29 -2.72 0.12 -11.11
CA VAL A 29 -2.66 -0.81 -9.98
C VAL A 29 -1.44 -1.70 -10.14
N ILE A 30 -0.37 -1.42 -9.41
CA ILE A 30 0.89 -2.15 -9.51
C ILE A 30 1.16 -3.00 -8.27
N GLY A 31 1.81 -4.15 -8.49
CA GLY A 31 2.37 -4.99 -7.45
C GLY A 31 3.89 -4.85 -7.40
N ILE A 32 4.47 -4.71 -6.21
CA ILE A 32 5.92 -4.79 -6.00
C ILE A 32 6.20 -6.05 -5.18
N VAL A 33 6.94 -6.99 -5.77
CA VAL A 33 7.27 -8.28 -5.15
C VAL A 33 8.77 -8.47 -5.02
N GLY A 34 9.18 -9.30 -4.08
CA GLY A 34 10.58 -9.69 -3.83
C GLY A 34 10.76 -10.17 -2.39
N GLU A 35 11.88 -10.82 -2.10
CA GLU A 35 12.19 -11.32 -0.76
C GLU A 35 12.31 -10.20 0.29
N SER A 36 12.26 -10.60 1.57
CA SER A 36 12.55 -9.68 2.67
C SER A 36 13.97 -9.11 2.51
N GLY A 37 14.09 -7.79 2.68
CA GLY A 37 15.38 -7.10 2.47
C GLY A 37 15.66 -6.65 1.04
N SER A 38 14.84 -6.95 0.03
CA SER A 38 15.06 -6.51 -1.37
C SER A 38 14.90 -4.99 -1.59
N GLY A 39 14.50 -4.23 -0.57
CA GLY A 39 14.42 -2.75 -0.65
C GLY A 39 13.01 -2.19 -0.84
N LYS A 40 11.96 -3.00 -0.96
CA LYS A 40 10.55 -2.57 -1.24
C LYS A 40 10.05 -1.50 -0.26
N THR A 41 10.11 -1.77 1.03
CA THR A 41 9.66 -0.82 2.07
C THR A 41 10.49 0.47 2.07
N THR A 42 11.79 0.39 1.77
CA THR A 42 12.65 1.58 1.63
C THR A 42 12.23 2.43 0.44
N LEU A 43 11.96 1.79 -0.71
CA LEU A 43 11.47 2.46 -1.91
C LEU A 43 10.15 3.18 -1.63
N VAL A 44 9.21 2.52 -0.97
CA VAL A 44 7.92 3.12 -0.57
C VAL A 44 8.09 4.30 0.37
N ARG A 45 8.95 4.19 1.38
CA ARG A 45 9.22 5.30 2.29
C ARG A 45 9.78 6.52 1.58
N MET A 46 10.53 6.33 0.51
CA MET A 46 11.01 7.43 -0.34
C MET A 46 9.88 8.03 -1.18
N MET A 47 9.02 7.22 -1.79
CA MET A 47 7.86 7.72 -2.53
C MET A 47 6.92 8.53 -1.63
N LEU A 48 6.78 8.14 -0.36
CA LEU A 48 6.02 8.88 0.67
C LEU A 48 6.75 10.13 1.21
N GLY A 49 7.99 10.39 0.79
CA GLY A 49 8.80 11.51 1.30
C GLY A 49 9.32 11.31 2.73
N LEU A 50 9.21 10.11 3.29
CA LEU A 50 9.71 9.76 4.63
C LEU A 50 11.22 9.52 4.64
N LEU A 51 11.81 9.23 3.49
CA LEU A 51 13.24 9.10 3.25
C LEU A 51 13.62 9.86 1.98
N HIS A 52 14.84 10.35 1.94
CA HIS A 52 15.38 11.01 0.75
C HIS A 52 16.47 10.13 0.10
N PRO A 53 16.46 9.97 -1.22
CA PRO A 53 17.53 9.27 -1.91
C PRO A 53 18.86 10.01 -1.76
N GLN A 54 19.97 9.27 -1.73
CA GLN A 54 21.32 9.86 -1.70
C GLN A 54 21.76 10.32 -3.10
N GLN A 55 21.24 9.65 -4.13
CA GLN A 55 21.38 10.05 -5.54
C GLN A 55 20.04 9.85 -6.24
N GLY A 56 19.85 10.57 -7.35
CA GLY A 56 18.62 10.52 -8.11
C GLY A 56 17.52 11.47 -7.61
N LYS A 57 16.35 11.38 -8.21
CA LYS A 57 15.20 12.23 -7.90
C LYS A 57 13.90 11.48 -8.01
N ILE A 58 12.96 11.83 -7.13
CA ILE A 58 11.58 11.33 -7.14
C ILE A 58 10.64 12.49 -7.40
N TYR A 59 9.78 12.34 -8.39
CA TYR A 59 8.75 13.30 -8.76
C TYR A 59 7.38 12.68 -8.53
N THR A 60 6.61 13.21 -7.60
CA THR A 60 5.22 12.79 -7.35
C THR A 60 4.19 13.67 -8.04
N ASN A 61 4.64 14.77 -8.66
CA ASN A 61 3.81 15.73 -9.39
C ASN A 61 2.59 16.23 -8.60
N GLY A 62 2.77 16.43 -7.29
CA GLY A 62 1.72 16.92 -6.39
C GLY A 62 0.65 15.89 -6.03
N LEU A 63 0.81 14.62 -6.41
CA LEU A 63 -0.09 13.54 -6.02
C LEU A 63 -0.07 13.33 -4.49
N GLN A 64 -1.25 13.19 -3.91
CA GLN A 64 -1.39 12.78 -2.51
C GLN A 64 -1.23 11.26 -2.40
N LEU A 65 -0.10 10.82 -1.87
CA LEU A 65 0.17 9.42 -1.58
C LEU A 65 -0.12 9.14 -0.11
N LEU A 66 -0.95 8.15 0.19
CA LEU A 66 -1.20 7.75 1.57
C LEU A 66 -0.96 6.24 1.76
N PRO A 67 -0.28 5.86 2.86
CA PRO A 67 0.02 4.47 3.15
C PRO A 67 -1.08 3.77 3.95
N ILE A 68 -1.15 2.43 3.77
CA ILE A 68 -1.68 1.49 4.73
C ILE A 68 -0.51 0.58 5.11
N PHE A 69 -0.01 0.72 6.34
CA PHE A 69 1.11 -0.08 6.84
C PHE A 69 0.67 -1.43 7.38
N GLN A 70 1.59 -2.38 7.40
CA GLN A 70 1.41 -3.76 7.87
C GLN A 70 0.87 -3.82 9.32
N HIS A 71 1.45 -3.06 10.23
CA HIS A 71 1.08 -3.06 11.64
C HIS A 71 0.03 -1.99 11.93
N ALA A 72 -1.25 -2.40 11.92
CA ALA A 72 -2.36 -1.47 12.17
C ALA A 72 -2.24 -0.76 13.52
N TYR A 73 -1.79 -1.48 14.58
CA TYR A 73 -1.70 -0.93 15.92
C TYR A 73 -0.80 0.32 15.97
N ASP A 74 0.32 0.32 15.27
CA ASP A 74 1.27 1.44 15.23
C ASP A 74 0.71 2.68 14.52
N SER A 75 -0.39 2.50 13.78
CA SER A 75 -1.08 3.59 13.08
C SER A 75 -2.05 4.37 13.95
N PHE A 76 -2.33 3.90 15.18
CA PHE A 76 -3.30 4.50 16.10
C PHE A 76 -2.63 5.02 17.36
N ASN A 77 -3.09 6.19 17.82
CA ASN A 77 -2.71 6.67 19.13
C ASN A 77 -3.52 5.88 20.20
N PRO A 78 -2.86 5.14 21.13
CA PRO A 78 -3.58 4.30 22.10
C PRO A 78 -4.44 5.10 23.09
N LYS A 79 -4.23 6.42 23.19
CA LYS A 79 -5.02 7.32 24.04
C LYS A 79 -6.26 7.89 23.35
N TYR A 80 -6.48 7.56 22.08
CA TYR A 80 -7.62 8.03 21.30
C TYR A 80 -8.60 6.89 21.04
N THR A 81 -9.89 7.21 21.09
CA THR A 81 -10.92 6.31 20.55
C THR A 81 -10.74 6.17 19.06
N ILE A 82 -11.33 5.12 18.48
CA ILE A 82 -11.33 4.92 17.04
C ILE A 82 -11.96 6.11 16.31
N GLN A 83 -13.07 6.65 16.85
CA GLN A 83 -13.68 7.85 16.28
C GLN A 83 -12.69 9.01 16.19
N LYS A 84 -11.99 9.32 17.28
CA LYS A 84 -11.01 10.41 17.30
C LYS A 84 -9.85 10.14 16.35
N SER A 85 -9.42 8.89 16.24
CA SER A 85 -8.36 8.49 15.31
C SER A 85 -8.78 8.59 13.83
N LEU A 86 -10.06 8.42 13.52
CA LEU A 86 -10.60 8.68 12.17
C LEU A 86 -10.76 10.18 11.89
N GLU A 87 -11.08 10.97 12.90
CA GLU A 87 -11.23 12.43 12.76
C GLU A 87 -9.89 13.16 12.58
N GLU A 88 -8.80 12.63 13.15
CA GLU A 88 -7.47 13.24 13.10
C GLU A 88 -6.99 13.55 11.69
N PRO A 89 -6.95 12.61 10.73
CA PRO A 89 -6.49 12.90 9.38
C PRO A 89 -7.41 13.85 8.61
N MET A 90 -8.69 13.97 8.97
CA MET A 90 -9.60 14.92 8.34
C MET A 90 -9.15 16.36 8.55
N GLN A 91 -8.52 16.66 9.68
CA GLN A 91 -8.03 18.01 10.00
C GLN A 91 -6.89 18.42 9.06
N TYR A 92 -6.05 17.48 8.65
CA TYR A 92 -4.86 17.74 7.83
C TYR A 92 -5.13 17.70 6.33
N TYR A 93 -6.01 16.79 5.86
CA TYR A 93 -6.10 16.45 4.44
C TYR A 93 -7.35 16.98 3.73
N GLN A 94 -8.39 17.43 4.44
CA GLN A 94 -9.69 17.70 3.81
C GLN A 94 -10.25 19.13 4.01
N ASN A 95 -9.45 20.09 4.48
CA ASN A 95 -9.79 21.51 4.52
C ASN A 95 -11.27 21.82 4.84
N GLY A 96 -11.82 21.19 5.89
CA GLY A 96 -13.18 21.47 6.38
C GLY A 96 -14.31 20.63 5.72
N LYS A 97 -14.02 19.67 4.85
CA LYS A 97 -15.06 18.78 4.27
C LYS A 97 -15.41 17.60 5.19
N PHE A 98 -15.50 17.83 6.50
CA PHE A 98 -15.72 16.81 7.53
C PHE A 98 -16.96 15.94 7.31
N ALA A 99 -18.08 16.52 6.89
CA ALA A 99 -19.32 15.78 6.68
C ALA A 99 -19.16 14.71 5.58
N VAL A 100 -18.57 15.09 4.43
CA VAL A 100 -18.36 14.19 3.30
C VAL A 100 -17.43 13.03 3.67
N VAL A 101 -16.36 13.31 4.38
CA VAL A 101 -15.38 12.28 4.79
C VAL A 101 -15.99 11.35 5.85
N ARG A 102 -16.78 11.89 6.78
CA ARG A 102 -17.52 11.11 7.78
C ARG A 102 -18.52 10.15 7.12
N ASP A 103 -19.25 10.60 6.11
CA ASP A 103 -20.20 9.76 5.40
C ASP A 103 -19.49 8.64 4.62
N ARG A 104 -18.34 8.93 4.02
CA ARG A 104 -17.47 7.89 3.42
C ARG A 104 -16.99 6.87 4.46
N ALA A 105 -16.51 7.32 5.61
CA ALA A 105 -16.09 6.43 6.69
C ALA A 105 -17.23 5.49 7.12
N LYS A 106 -18.44 6.01 7.31
CA LYS A 106 -19.64 5.20 7.64
C LYS A 106 -19.94 4.19 6.54
N SER A 107 -19.92 4.59 5.27
CA SER A 107 -20.13 3.69 4.13
C SER A 107 -19.07 2.57 4.10
N LEU A 108 -17.81 2.89 4.32
CA LEU A 108 -16.72 1.92 4.39
C LEU A 108 -16.88 0.96 5.58
N MET A 109 -17.32 1.46 6.76
CA MET A 109 -17.63 0.60 7.90
C MET A 109 -18.71 -0.42 7.57
N GLN A 110 -19.78 -0.01 6.90
CA GLN A 110 -20.85 -0.92 6.47
C GLN A 110 -20.33 -2.01 5.52
N HIS A 111 -19.52 -1.62 4.50
CA HIS A 111 -18.92 -2.58 3.56
C HIS A 111 -17.95 -3.55 4.25
N MET A 112 -17.28 -3.10 5.30
CA MET A 112 -16.35 -3.93 6.07
C MET A 112 -17.01 -4.64 7.27
N HIS A 113 -18.33 -4.60 7.40
CA HIS A 113 -19.08 -5.22 8.50
C HIS A 113 -18.55 -4.82 9.89
N LEU A 114 -18.27 -3.54 10.09
CA LEU A 114 -17.86 -2.99 11.39
C LEU A 114 -19.06 -2.31 12.06
N ASP A 115 -19.30 -2.67 13.33
CA ASP A 115 -20.33 -2.05 14.14
C ASP A 115 -19.95 -0.61 14.50
N VAL A 116 -20.91 0.32 14.43
CA VAL A 116 -20.72 1.73 14.79
C VAL A 116 -20.31 1.89 16.26
N ASN A 117 -20.74 1.02 17.15
CA ASN A 117 -20.38 1.04 18.56
C ASN A 117 -18.86 0.85 18.79
N LEU A 118 -18.13 0.29 17.82
CA LEU A 118 -16.68 0.16 17.90
C LEU A 118 -15.94 1.51 17.80
N LEU A 119 -16.61 2.57 17.35
CA LEU A 119 -16.03 3.91 17.27
C LEU A 119 -15.68 4.49 18.64
N GLU A 120 -16.40 4.07 19.70
CA GLU A 120 -16.16 4.51 21.08
C GLU A 120 -15.05 3.70 21.77
N ARG A 121 -14.56 2.63 21.15
CA ARG A 121 -13.50 1.78 21.70
C ARG A 121 -12.11 2.37 21.46
N TYR A 122 -11.17 1.95 22.29
CA TYR A 122 -9.74 2.22 22.14
C TYR A 122 -9.09 1.11 21.29
N PRO A 123 -7.92 1.37 20.66
CA PRO A 123 -7.25 0.40 19.81
C PRO A 123 -6.98 -0.96 20.48
N ASP A 124 -6.64 -0.98 21.75
CA ASP A 124 -6.36 -2.18 22.56
C ASP A 124 -7.62 -3.02 22.88
N GLN A 125 -8.80 -2.46 22.68
CA GLN A 125 -10.08 -3.10 22.91
C GLN A 125 -10.63 -3.80 21.63
N LEU A 126 -9.92 -3.72 20.51
CA LEU A 126 -10.30 -4.28 19.23
C LEU A 126 -9.49 -5.54 18.89
N SER A 127 -10.09 -6.46 18.14
CA SER A 127 -9.32 -7.53 17.52
C SER A 127 -8.38 -6.99 16.45
N GLY A 128 -7.27 -7.69 16.17
CA GLY A 128 -6.32 -7.30 15.13
C GLY A 128 -7.00 -7.06 13.78
N GLY A 129 -7.95 -7.93 13.38
CA GLY A 129 -8.70 -7.77 12.13
C GLY A 129 -9.66 -6.58 12.12
N GLN A 130 -10.27 -6.21 13.28
CA GLN A 130 -11.06 -5.01 13.38
C GLN A 130 -10.18 -3.76 13.25
N LEU A 131 -9.04 -3.76 13.92
CA LEU A 131 -8.11 -2.64 13.89
C LEU A 131 -7.51 -2.45 12.48
N GLN A 132 -7.18 -3.53 11.78
CA GLN A 132 -6.70 -3.48 10.39
C GLN A 132 -7.77 -2.88 9.46
N ARG A 133 -9.03 -3.25 9.61
CA ARG A 133 -10.12 -2.67 8.83
C ARG A 133 -10.32 -1.19 9.13
N PHE A 134 -10.19 -0.75 10.38
CA PHE A 134 -10.22 0.68 10.72
C PHE A 134 -9.00 1.43 10.17
N ASN A 135 -7.82 0.82 10.15
CA ASN A 135 -6.62 1.39 9.51
C ASN A 135 -6.87 1.67 8.01
N MET A 136 -7.51 0.73 7.33
CA MET A 136 -7.91 0.93 5.94
C MET A 136 -8.93 2.06 5.78
N ILE A 137 -10.00 2.06 6.59
CA ILE A 137 -11.01 3.13 6.54
C ILE A 137 -10.38 4.49 6.72
N ARG A 138 -9.45 4.63 7.67
CA ARG A 138 -8.73 5.86 7.98
C ARG A 138 -8.02 6.45 6.75
N THR A 139 -7.49 5.60 5.88
CA THR A 139 -6.82 6.02 4.65
C THR A 139 -7.78 6.17 3.49
N LEU A 140 -8.65 5.17 3.23
CA LEU A 140 -9.55 5.16 2.08
C LEU A 140 -10.60 6.27 2.10
N MET A 141 -11.05 6.69 3.29
CA MET A 141 -12.02 7.79 3.43
C MET A 141 -11.49 9.12 2.89
N LEU A 142 -10.17 9.30 2.86
CA LEU A 142 -9.52 10.52 2.36
C LEU A 142 -9.40 10.54 0.82
N GLN A 143 -9.58 9.41 0.16
CA GLN A 143 -9.45 9.23 -1.29
C GLN A 143 -8.11 9.78 -1.84
N PRO A 144 -6.96 9.26 -1.38
CA PRO A 144 -5.66 9.67 -1.91
C PRO A 144 -5.59 9.49 -3.42
N ASP A 145 -4.68 10.21 -4.09
CA ASP A 145 -4.44 10.04 -5.52
C ASP A 145 -3.72 8.72 -5.83
N MET A 146 -2.93 8.24 -4.87
CA MET A 146 -2.28 6.94 -4.93
C MET A 146 -2.30 6.29 -3.54
N LEU A 147 -2.85 5.09 -3.44
CA LEU A 147 -2.82 4.27 -2.24
C LEU A 147 -1.57 3.40 -2.23
N ILE A 148 -0.86 3.34 -1.09
CA ILE A 148 0.28 2.47 -0.92
C ILE A 148 -0.04 1.43 0.16
N CYS A 149 -0.08 0.15 -0.22
CA CYS A 149 -0.38 -0.97 0.65
C CYS A 149 0.90 -1.77 0.92
N ASP A 150 1.46 -1.66 2.12
CA ASP A 150 2.71 -2.34 2.49
C ASP A 150 2.40 -3.59 3.34
N GLU A 151 2.50 -4.78 2.72
CA GLU A 151 2.29 -6.11 3.31
C GLU A 151 0.98 -6.25 4.13
N ILE A 152 -0.11 -5.67 3.64
CA ILE A 152 -1.38 -5.55 4.37
C ILE A 152 -2.10 -6.89 4.61
N THR A 153 -1.67 -7.97 3.97
CA THR A 153 -2.28 -9.32 4.08
C THR A 153 -1.48 -10.30 4.93
N ALA A 154 -0.27 -9.95 5.37
CA ALA A 154 0.68 -10.86 6.03
C ALA A 154 0.14 -11.57 7.29
N SER A 155 -0.94 -11.09 7.90
CA SER A 155 -1.56 -11.67 9.10
C SER A 155 -3.04 -12.05 8.90
N LEU A 156 -3.52 -12.09 7.66
CA LEU A 156 -4.91 -12.40 7.34
C LEU A 156 -5.09 -13.88 7.00
N ASP A 157 -6.24 -14.43 7.35
CA ASP A 157 -6.67 -15.71 6.80
C ASP A 157 -7.18 -15.53 5.35
N VAL A 158 -7.33 -16.64 4.63
CA VAL A 158 -7.71 -16.65 3.21
C VAL A 158 -9.03 -15.90 2.95
N ILE A 159 -10.00 -16.00 3.86
CA ILE A 159 -11.30 -15.33 3.69
C ILE A 159 -11.14 -13.81 3.88
N ALA A 160 -10.36 -13.39 4.86
CA ALA A 160 -10.08 -11.98 5.10
C ALA A 160 -9.25 -11.37 3.96
N GLU A 161 -8.29 -12.11 3.41
CA GLU A 161 -7.53 -11.71 2.23
C GLU A 161 -8.43 -11.49 1.02
N GLN A 162 -9.32 -12.44 0.71
CA GLN A 162 -10.25 -12.32 -0.41
C GLN A 162 -11.15 -11.08 -0.29
N ARG A 163 -11.67 -10.83 0.90
CA ARG A 163 -12.46 -9.61 1.18
C ARG A 163 -11.65 -8.33 1.00
N MET A 164 -10.38 -8.37 1.35
CA MET A 164 -9.46 -7.27 1.16
C MET A 164 -9.26 -6.96 -0.33
N ILE A 165 -9.04 -7.98 -1.16
CA ILE A 165 -8.92 -7.86 -2.60
C ILE A 165 -10.20 -7.24 -3.20
N GLU A 166 -11.38 -7.74 -2.81
CA GLU A 166 -12.65 -7.22 -3.29
C GLU A 166 -12.84 -5.74 -2.93
N LEU A 167 -12.45 -5.36 -1.73
CA LEU A 167 -12.51 -3.97 -1.27
C LEU A 167 -11.59 -3.07 -2.10
N LEU A 168 -10.34 -3.48 -2.31
CA LEU A 168 -9.35 -2.69 -3.07
C LEU A 168 -9.76 -2.57 -4.54
N LYS A 169 -10.23 -3.66 -5.16
CA LYS A 169 -10.82 -3.63 -6.51
C LYS A 169 -12.00 -2.67 -6.58
N GLY A 170 -12.94 -2.77 -5.63
CA GLY A 170 -14.08 -1.90 -5.56
C GLY A 170 -13.72 -0.43 -5.35
N TYR A 171 -12.68 -0.14 -4.57
CA TYR A 171 -12.14 1.20 -4.40
C TYR A 171 -11.58 1.74 -5.71
N HIS A 172 -10.69 0.99 -6.37
CA HIS A 172 -10.11 1.38 -7.66
C HIS A 172 -11.20 1.63 -8.72
N THR A 173 -12.12 0.67 -8.90
CA THR A 173 -13.22 0.78 -9.88
C THR A 173 -14.09 2.01 -9.66
N LYS A 174 -14.40 2.35 -8.39
CA LYS A 174 -15.26 3.49 -8.05
C LYS A 174 -14.56 4.84 -8.16
N THR A 175 -13.25 4.89 -7.90
CA THR A 175 -12.52 6.16 -7.77
C THR A 175 -11.57 6.43 -8.92
N ASN A 176 -11.21 5.42 -9.69
CA ASN A 176 -10.15 5.43 -10.70
C ASN A 176 -8.78 5.90 -10.13
N LYS A 177 -8.53 5.62 -8.83
CA LYS A 177 -7.28 5.98 -8.14
C LYS A 177 -6.32 4.81 -8.16
N GLY A 178 -5.04 5.08 -8.42
CA GLY A 178 -4.01 4.05 -8.48
C GLY A 178 -3.65 3.45 -7.12
N MET A 179 -2.99 2.31 -7.18
CA MET A 179 -2.50 1.60 -5.99
C MET A 179 -1.12 1.00 -6.25
N ILE A 180 -0.27 1.08 -5.23
CA ILE A 180 1.00 0.34 -5.15
C ILE A 180 0.84 -0.68 -4.04
N VAL A 181 0.89 -1.97 -4.39
CA VAL A 181 0.69 -3.06 -3.44
C VAL A 181 1.98 -3.85 -3.28
N ILE A 182 2.52 -3.85 -2.07
CA ILE A 182 3.74 -4.58 -1.74
C ILE A 182 3.35 -5.88 -1.10
N SER A 183 3.90 -6.98 -1.61
CA SER A 183 3.75 -8.31 -1.03
C SER A 183 5.00 -9.14 -1.34
N HIS A 184 5.26 -10.16 -0.51
CA HIS A 184 6.18 -11.23 -0.86
C HIS A 184 5.48 -12.37 -1.62
N ASP A 185 4.14 -12.32 -1.71
CA ASP A 185 3.31 -13.31 -2.38
C ASP A 185 2.88 -12.81 -3.77
N ILE A 186 3.49 -13.39 -4.82
CA ILE A 186 3.18 -13.08 -6.22
C ILE A 186 1.79 -13.62 -6.62
N ALA A 187 1.34 -14.72 -6.01
CA ALA A 187 0.02 -15.29 -6.29
C ALA A 187 -1.10 -14.39 -5.77
N PHE A 188 -0.90 -13.75 -4.61
CA PHE A 188 -1.79 -12.71 -4.11
C PHE A 188 -1.86 -11.53 -5.09
N LEU A 189 -0.71 -10.99 -5.50
CA LEU A 189 -0.66 -9.84 -6.43
C LEU A 189 -1.34 -10.17 -7.77
N ASN A 190 -1.10 -11.36 -8.32
CA ASN A 190 -1.66 -11.80 -9.59
C ASN A 190 -3.20 -11.78 -9.62
N GLN A 191 -3.87 -11.75 -8.47
CA GLN A 191 -5.33 -11.74 -8.42
C GLN A 191 -5.94 -10.40 -8.83
N PHE A 192 -5.19 -9.27 -8.75
CA PHE A 192 -5.83 -7.97 -8.97
C PHE A 192 -4.94 -6.83 -9.48
N VAL A 193 -3.61 -6.98 -9.47
CA VAL A 193 -2.75 -5.93 -10.03
C VAL A 193 -2.70 -6.00 -11.56
N GLU A 194 -2.34 -4.91 -12.21
CA GLU A 194 -2.23 -4.80 -13.66
C GLU A 194 -0.79 -5.02 -14.13
N ARG A 195 0.18 -4.59 -13.32
CA ARG A 195 1.62 -4.66 -13.60
C ARG A 195 2.37 -5.14 -12.37
N ILE A 196 3.41 -5.93 -12.57
CA ILE A 196 4.23 -6.50 -11.51
C ILE A 196 5.67 -6.01 -11.69
N ILE A 197 6.21 -5.45 -10.62
CA ILE A 197 7.60 -5.02 -10.50
C ILE A 197 8.29 -5.98 -9.53
N VAL A 198 9.37 -6.61 -9.97
CA VAL A 198 10.14 -7.56 -9.15
C VAL A 198 11.42 -6.91 -8.68
N MET A 199 11.61 -6.87 -7.38
CA MET A 199 12.81 -6.34 -6.75
C MET A 199 13.67 -7.45 -6.16
N ASN A 200 14.97 -7.40 -6.44
CA ASN A 200 15.97 -8.27 -5.85
C ASN A 200 17.25 -7.47 -5.56
N ASP A 201 17.85 -7.67 -4.38
CA ASP A 201 19.10 -7.02 -3.97
C ASP A 201 19.14 -5.49 -4.22
N GLY A 202 18.03 -4.82 -3.98
CA GLY A 202 17.93 -3.36 -4.12
C GLY A 202 17.78 -2.85 -5.55
N ALA A 203 17.59 -3.71 -6.53
CA ALA A 203 17.34 -3.36 -7.92
C ALA A 203 15.99 -3.84 -8.42
N VAL A 204 15.42 -3.18 -9.40
CA VAL A 204 14.31 -3.70 -10.21
C VAL A 204 14.91 -4.67 -11.22
N VAL A 205 14.56 -5.95 -11.10
CA VAL A 205 15.11 -7.01 -11.98
C VAL A 205 14.12 -7.45 -13.04
N ASP A 206 12.83 -7.19 -12.85
CA ASP A 206 11.78 -7.46 -13.84
C ASP A 206 10.63 -6.47 -13.67
N ASP A 207 9.96 -6.12 -14.78
CA ASP A 207 8.85 -5.18 -14.82
C ASP A 207 7.97 -5.53 -16.01
N PHE A 208 6.73 -5.95 -15.75
CA PHE A 208 5.87 -6.52 -16.79
C PHE A 208 4.39 -6.42 -16.45
N GLN A 209 3.56 -6.45 -17.48
CA GLN A 209 2.10 -6.56 -17.33
C GLN A 209 1.73 -7.94 -16.79
N ARG A 210 0.77 -8.02 -15.88
CA ARG A 210 0.37 -9.26 -15.20
C ARG A 210 0.13 -10.44 -16.14
N GLU A 211 -0.43 -10.20 -17.32
CA GLU A 211 -0.71 -11.22 -18.34
C GLU A 211 0.57 -11.94 -18.83
N ALA A 212 1.72 -11.27 -18.71
CA ALA A 212 3.02 -11.83 -19.09
C ALA A 212 3.74 -12.55 -17.94
N LEU A 213 3.05 -12.83 -16.82
CA LEU A 213 3.67 -13.44 -15.62
C LEU A 213 4.37 -14.77 -15.91
N PHE A 214 3.79 -15.59 -16.77
CA PHE A 214 4.31 -16.91 -17.12
C PHE A 214 5.11 -16.94 -18.43
N ASP A 215 5.51 -15.78 -18.95
CA ASP A 215 6.35 -15.68 -20.14
C ASP A 215 7.74 -16.29 -19.89
N GLU A 216 8.26 -17.02 -20.88
CA GLU A 216 9.61 -17.61 -20.83
C GLU A 216 10.73 -16.57 -20.74
N GLN A 217 10.47 -15.34 -21.12
CA GLN A 217 11.45 -14.25 -21.08
C GLN A 217 11.60 -13.60 -19.69
N ARG A 218 10.82 -14.05 -18.67
CA ARG A 218 10.95 -13.52 -17.30
C ARG A 218 12.36 -13.71 -16.75
N HIS A 219 12.77 -12.74 -15.90
CA HIS A 219 14.05 -12.81 -15.20
C HIS A 219 14.17 -14.13 -14.40
N PRO A 220 15.36 -14.78 -14.31
CA PRO A 220 15.53 -16.03 -13.57
C PRO A 220 15.00 -15.97 -12.12
N TYR A 221 15.19 -14.86 -11.45
CA TYR A 221 14.68 -14.65 -10.09
C TYR A 221 13.14 -14.61 -10.04
N THR A 222 12.48 -14.01 -11.05
CA THR A 222 11.02 -14.05 -11.17
C THR A 222 10.52 -15.49 -11.30
N LYS A 223 11.18 -16.31 -12.14
CA LYS A 223 10.88 -17.73 -12.28
C LYS A 223 11.09 -18.51 -10.99
N GLN A 224 12.14 -18.19 -10.24
CA GLN A 224 12.39 -18.79 -8.93
C GLN A 224 11.27 -18.45 -7.94
N LEU A 225 10.82 -17.20 -7.87
CA LEU A 225 9.67 -16.81 -7.04
C LEU A 225 8.40 -17.59 -7.42
N LEU A 226 8.15 -17.78 -8.72
CA LEU A 226 6.99 -18.54 -9.20
C LEU A 226 7.08 -20.04 -8.91
N SER A 227 8.28 -20.62 -8.80
CA SER A 227 8.46 -22.05 -8.51
C SER A 227 8.13 -22.44 -7.07
N ILE A 228 7.91 -21.48 -6.18
CA ILE A 228 7.54 -21.69 -4.77
C ILE A 228 6.03 -21.91 -4.63
N TYR A 229 5.24 -21.54 -5.64
CA TYR A 229 3.79 -21.65 -5.70
C TYR A 229 3.32 -22.65 -6.78
#